data_1871aef4aacfc5edb52c78a6ffbfb3f1
#
_entry.id   1871aef4aacfc5edb52c78a6ffbfb3f1
#
_cell.length_a   1.000
_cell.length_b   1.000
_cell.length_c   1.000
_cell.angle_alpha   90.00
_cell.angle_beta   90.00
_cell.angle_gamma   90.00
#
_symmetry.space_group_name_H-M   'P 1'
#
loop_
_entity.id
_entity.type
_entity.pdbx_description
1 polymer ?
#
loop_
_entity_poly.entity_id
_entity_poly.type
_entity_poly.pdbx_seq_one_letter_code
_entity_poly.pdbx_strand_id
1 'polypeptide(L)'
;MQQMRNRTMKSADLATLRALHGRKRWEHIWAYYKLPIIGILIVLYIFGYAAYRHFTKKEAVLYVSLVNISAGSDLTGQLTDGFAQDAHLTKKQQVNLLTGLIINETANADEQYVYASELKLLAAVSAQQLDVILMDTAARDQLQDEEYFLDLRTLDADFSSLDELSADGVTLDISDTPLIAQAGFEGSVYLGVIANAPHPERAAAYIRYLLK
;
A
#
# COMPACT_ATOMS: atom_id res chain seq x y z
N MET A 1 -6.73 -31.85 -49.62
CA MET A 1 -7.39 -30.81 -50.45
C MET A 1 -7.76 -29.52 -49.67
N GLN A 2 -8.09 -29.55 -48.41
CA GLN A 2 -8.47 -28.34 -47.63
C GLN A 2 -7.33 -27.37 -47.33
N GLN A 3 -6.09 -27.86 -47.16
CA GLN A 3 -4.91 -26.98 -46.90
C GLN A 3 -4.47 -26.17 -48.13
N MET A 4 -4.64 -26.71 -49.34
CA MET A 4 -4.30 -25.92 -50.55
C MET A 4 -5.32 -24.81 -50.83
N ARG A 5 -6.59 -25.00 -50.49
CA ARG A 5 -7.66 -24.01 -50.65
C ARG A 5 -7.45 -22.79 -49.73
N ASN A 6 -6.92 -22.99 -48.51
CA ASN A 6 -6.60 -21.88 -47.59
C ASN A 6 -5.38 -21.08 -48.01
N ARG A 7 -4.40 -21.71 -48.71
CA ARG A 7 -3.19 -20.97 -49.22
C ARG A 7 -3.49 -20.06 -50.41
N THR A 8 -4.36 -20.55 -51.31
CA THR A 8 -4.78 -19.79 -52.50
C THR A 8 -5.70 -18.61 -52.14
N MET A 9 -6.58 -18.75 -51.12
CA MET A 9 -7.41 -17.63 -50.66
C MET A 9 -6.57 -16.51 -50.02
N LYS A 10 -5.55 -16.85 -49.22
CA LYS A 10 -4.65 -15.82 -48.63
C LYS A 10 -3.82 -15.05 -49.68
N SER A 11 -3.39 -15.70 -50.75
CA SER A 11 -2.61 -15.03 -51.81
C SER A 11 -3.48 -14.13 -52.69
N ALA A 12 -4.75 -14.49 -52.92
CA ALA A 12 -5.73 -13.69 -53.67
C ALA A 12 -6.10 -12.41 -52.87
N ASP A 13 -6.31 -12.53 -51.54
CA ASP A 13 -6.59 -11.39 -50.69
C ASP A 13 -5.44 -10.36 -50.62
N LEU A 14 -4.19 -10.86 -50.59
CA LEU A 14 -2.99 -10.00 -50.62
C LEU A 14 -2.80 -9.28 -51.96
N ALA A 15 -3.15 -9.95 -53.06
CA ALA A 15 -3.10 -9.33 -54.40
C ALA A 15 -4.17 -8.23 -54.53
N THR A 16 -5.37 -8.46 -54.00
CA THR A 16 -6.47 -7.48 -54.00
C THR A 16 -6.12 -6.27 -53.14
N LEU A 17 -5.51 -6.49 -51.97
CA LEU A 17 -5.04 -5.40 -51.08
C LEU A 17 -3.94 -4.54 -51.72
N ARG A 18 -3.08 -5.12 -52.56
CA ARG A 18 -2.03 -4.38 -53.30
C ARG A 18 -2.60 -3.54 -54.45
N ALA A 19 -3.70 -3.96 -55.05
CA ALA A 19 -4.36 -3.26 -56.14
C ALA A 19 -5.23 -2.08 -55.68
N LEU A 20 -5.65 -2.06 -54.43
CA LEU A 20 -6.50 -1.02 -53.85
C LEU A 20 -5.65 0.10 -53.29
N HIS A 21 -5.97 1.37 -53.64
CA HIS A 21 -5.30 2.58 -53.16
C HIS A 21 -6.25 3.47 -52.35
N GLY A 22 -5.71 4.16 -51.33
CA GLY A 22 -6.44 5.15 -50.54
C GLY A 22 -7.58 4.58 -49.69
N ARG A 23 -8.72 5.30 -49.63
CA ARG A 23 -9.87 5.05 -48.76
C ARG A 23 -10.49 3.65 -48.98
N LYS A 24 -10.56 3.16 -50.21
CA LYS A 24 -11.11 1.83 -50.54
C LYS A 24 -10.31 0.68 -49.96
N ARG A 25 -9.00 0.84 -49.77
CA ARG A 25 -8.13 -0.15 -49.09
C ARG A 25 -8.45 -0.26 -47.60
N TRP A 26 -8.69 0.88 -46.95
CA TRP A 26 -9.10 0.89 -45.53
C TRP A 26 -10.48 0.30 -45.31
N GLU A 27 -11.44 0.58 -46.18
CA GLU A 27 -12.81 0.01 -46.11
C GLU A 27 -12.78 -1.51 -46.25
N HIS A 28 -11.95 -2.03 -47.17
CA HIS A 28 -11.78 -3.48 -47.37
C HIS A 28 -11.11 -4.14 -46.17
N ILE A 29 -10.02 -3.57 -45.62
CA ILE A 29 -9.36 -4.07 -44.41
C ILE A 29 -10.33 -4.10 -43.25
N TRP A 30 -11.09 -3.03 -43.05
CA TRP A 30 -12.06 -2.94 -41.96
C TRP A 30 -13.21 -3.93 -42.09
N ALA A 31 -13.71 -4.15 -43.30
CA ALA A 31 -14.80 -5.09 -43.55
C ALA A 31 -14.41 -6.55 -43.29
N TYR A 32 -13.19 -6.96 -43.68
CA TYR A 32 -12.76 -8.35 -43.62
C TYR A 32 -11.87 -8.69 -42.43
N TYR A 33 -11.13 -7.72 -41.89
CA TYR A 33 -10.12 -7.95 -40.85
C TYR A 33 -10.42 -7.27 -39.50
N LYS A 34 -11.64 -6.71 -39.32
CA LYS A 34 -12.02 -6.05 -38.06
C LYS A 34 -11.85 -6.94 -36.82
N LEU A 35 -12.26 -8.21 -36.90
CA LEU A 35 -12.14 -9.13 -35.76
C LEU A 35 -10.69 -9.47 -35.41
N PRO A 36 -9.81 -9.88 -36.35
CA PRO A 36 -8.41 -10.09 -36.02
C PRO A 36 -7.69 -8.80 -35.62
N ILE A 37 -8.01 -7.65 -36.19
CA ILE A 37 -7.44 -6.35 -35.76
C ILE A 37 -7.83 -6.03 -34.32
N ILE A 38 -9.10 -6.17 -33.97
CA ILE A 38 -9.56 -5.97 -32.57
C ILE A 38 -8.86 -6.97 -31.65
N GLY A 39 -8.72 -8.23 -32.04
CA GLY A 39 -8.00 -9.24 -31.25
C GLY A 39 -6.54 -8.84 -30.98
N ILE A 40 -5.83 -8.38 -32.01
CA ILE A 40 -4.45 -7.90 -31.87
C ILE A 40 -4.37 -6.67 -30.95
N LEU A 41 -5.30 -5.73 -31.10
CA LEU A 41 -5.35 -4.53 -30.22
C LEU A 41 -5.61 -4.89 -28.77
N ILE A 42 -6.49 -5.85 -28.50
CA ILE A 42 -6.75 -6.35 -27.13
C ILE A 42 -5.48 -6.98 -26.55
N VAL A 43 -4.79 -7.83 -27.33
CA VAL A 43 -3.54 -8.46 -26.89
C VAL A 43 -2.47 -7.40 -26.62
N LEU A 44 -2.28 -6.44 -27.49
CA LEU A 44 -1.32 -5.33 -27.30
C LEU A 44 -1.69 -4.49 -26.07
N TYR A 45 -2.99 -4.24 -25.84
CA TYR A 45 -3.45 -3.54 -24.65
C TYR A 45 -3.12 -4.32 -23.36
N ILE A 46 -3.38 -5.63 -23.35
CA ILE A 46 -3.08 -6.48 -22.18
C ILE A 46 -1.57 -6.49 -21.89
N PHE A 47 -0.74 -6.69 -22.92
CA PHE A 47 0.71 -6.67 -22.74
C PHE A 47 1.23 -5.29 -22.33
N GLY A 48 0.73 -4.22 -22.94
CA GLY A 48 1.06 -2.85 -22.58
C GLY A 48 0.66 -2.52 -21.14
N TYR A 49 -0.54 -2.94 -20.72
CA TYR A 49 -1.01 -2.76 -19.35
C TYR A 49 -0.19 -3.58 -18.34
N ALA A 50 0.13 -4.84 -18.66
CA ALA A 50 0.96 -5.69 -17.80
C ALA A 50 2.38 -5.12 -17.64
N ALA A 51 2.98 -4.67 -18.74
CA ALA A 51 4.27 -4.00 -18.71
C ALA A 51 4.21 -2.71 -17.90
N TYR A 52 3.23 -1.83 -18.16
CA TYR A 52 3.03 -0.60 -17.41
C TYR A 52 2.91 -0.87 -15.90
N ARG A 53 2.07 -1.84 -15.51
CA ARG A 53 1.88 -2.22 -14.11
C ARG A 53 3.16 -2.75 -13.48
N HIS A 54 3.93 -3.56 -14.22
CA HIS A 54 5.20 -4.11 -13.73
C HIS A 54 6.25 -3.01 -13.49
N PHE A 55 6.36 -2.04 -14.40
CA PHE A 55 7.32 -0.93 -14.26
C PHE A 55 6.89 0.14 -13.27
N THR A 56 5.58 0.29 -13.01
CA THR A 56 5.04 1.34 -12.14
C THR A 56 4.72 0.85 -10.72
N LYS A 57 4.75 -0.48 -10.51
CA LYS A 57 4.48 -1.06 -9.18
C LYS A 57 5.55 -0.60 -8.19
N LYS A 58 5.11 0.12 -7.16
CA LYS A 58 5.95 0.46 -6.02
C LYS A 58 5.92 -0.69 -5.02
N GLU A 59 7.05 -0.92 -4.39
CA GLU A 59 7.23 -1.87 -3.31
C GLU A 59 6.99 -1.18 -1.97
N ALA A 60 6.11 -1.73 -1.14
CA ALA A 60 5.94 -1.25 0.21
C ALA A 60 7.12 -1.74 1.06
N VAL A 61 7.85 -0.81 1.65
CA VAL A 61 9.02 -1.09 2.50
C VAL A 61 8.74 -0.82 3.96
N LEU A 62 7.57 -0.28 4.26
CA LEU A 62 7.05 -0.09 5.60
C LEU A 62 5.52 -0.01 5.54
N TYR A 63 4.86 -0.65 6.47
CA TYR A 63 3.41 -0.60 6.65
C TYR A 63 3.10 0.07 7.98
N VAL A 64 2.40 1.18 7.94
CA VAL A 64 1.98 1.94 9.13
C VAL A 64 0.47 1.94 9.21
N SER A 65 -0.10 1.83 10.39
CA SER A 65 -1.54 1.95 10.62
C SER A 65 -1.85 3.04 11.63
N LEU A 66 -2.95 3.76 11.41
CA LEU A 66 -3.56 4.66 12.38
C LEU A 66 -4.81 3.99 12.95
N VAL A 67 -4.85 3.83 14.26
CA VAL A 67 -5.95 3.16 14.97
C VAL A 67 -6.54 4.13 15.98
N ASN A 68 -7.84 4.35 15.95
CA ASN A 68 -8.60 5.32 16.74
C ASN A 68 -8.17 6.78 16.58
N ILE A 69 -7.18 7.08 15.76
CA ILE A 69 -6.71 8.43 15.47
C ILE A 69 -6.90 8.76 13.99
N SER A 70 -7.21 10.03 13.72
CA SER A 70 -7.41 10.53 12.37
C SER A 70 -6.36 11.56 12.03
N ALA A 71 -5.59 11.33 10.97
CA ALA A 71 -4.59 12.25 10.48
C ALA A 71 -5.15 13.10 9.33
N GLY A 72 -4.90 14.39 9.36
CA GLY A 72 -5.12 15.26 8.21
C GLY A 72 -4.13 14.98 7.07
N SER A 73 -4.34 15.60 5.91
CA SER A 73 -3.49 15.40 4.72
C SER A 73 -2.02 15.71 4.99
N ASP A 74 -1.74 16.76 5.78
CA ASP A 74 -0.38 17.21 6.07
C ASP A 74 0.38 16.19 6.92
N LEU A 75 -0.26 15.70 8.00
CA LEU A 75 0.34 14.65 8.82
C LEU A 75 0.50 13.36 8.02
N THR A 76 -0.52 12.96 7.24
CA THR A 76 -0.44 11.79 6.36
C THR A 76 0.76 11.88 5.41
N GLY A 77 0.98 13.05 4.81
CA GLY A 77 2.13 13.30 3.94
C GLY A 77 3.46 13.19 4.68
N GLN A 78 3.53 13.69 5.92
CA GLN A 78 4.73 13.58 6.74
C GLN A 78 5.02 12.14 7.18
N LEU A 79 3.99 11.41 7.60
CA LEU A 79 4.10 10.00 7.99
C LEU A 79 4.52 9.07 6.83
N THR A 80 4.30 9.48 5.59
CA THR A 80 4.61 8.69 4.39
C THR A 80 5.77 9.27 3.59
N ASP A 81 5.53 10.38 2.87
CA ASP A 81 6.52 11.01 1.99
C ASP A 81 7.65 11.68 2.78
N GLY A 82 7.36 12.24 3.97
CA GLY A 82 8.37 12.80 4.86
C GLY A 82 9.40 11.75 5.29
N PHE A 83 8.92 10.60 5.79
CA PHE A 83 9.80 9.47 6.09
C PHE A 83 10.52 8.93 4.86
N ALA A 84 9.83 8.84 3.72
CA ALA A 84 10.45 8.37 2.48
C ALA A 84 11.64 9.26 2.05
N GLN A 85 11.57 10.56 2.28
CA GLN A 85 12.66 11.52 2.04
C GLN A 85 13.79 11.37 3.06
N ASP A 86 13.47 11.30 4.36
CA ASP A 86 14.45 11.14 5.44
C ASP A 86 15.23 9.82 5.31
N ALA A 87 14.54 8.73 5.01
CA ALA A 87 15.11 7.40 4.79
C ALA A 87 15.72 7.19 3.38
N HIS A 88 15.76 8.23 2.54
CA HIS A 88 16.29 8.18 1.16
C HIS A 88 15.71 7.06 0.32
N LEU A 89 14.40 6.81 0.42
CA LEU A 89 13.73 5.76 -0.34
C LEU A 89 13.78 6.06 -1.85
N THR A 90 13.89 5.01 -2.64
CA THR A 90 13.86 5.12 -4.10
C THR A 90 12.44 5.38 -4.61
N LYS A 91 12.29 5.89 -5.83
CA LYS A 91 10.96 6.12 -6.45
C LYS A 91 10.11 4.86 -6.58
N LYS A 92 10.71 3.67 -6.46
CA LYS A 92 10.03 2.37 -6.50
C LYS A 92 9.62 1.86 -5.12
N GLN A 93 10.01 2.55 -4.07
CA GLN A 93 9.68 2.22 -2.68
C GLN A 93 8.64 3.20 -2.15
N GLN A 94 7.79 2.73 -1.25
CA GLN A 94 6.78 3.57 -0.59
C GLN A 94 6.48 3.06 0.81
N VAL A 95 5.94 3.95 1.63
CA VAL A 95 5.28 3.63 2.89
C VAL A 95 3.80 3.40 2.61
N ASN A 96 3.25 2.30 3.05
CA ASN A 96 1.81 2.06 3.01
C ASN A 96 1.19 2.51 4.33
N LEU A 97 0.28 3.48 4.27
CA LEU A 97 -0.46 3.97 5.42
C LEU A 97 -1.91 3.46 5.38
N LEU A 98 -2.29 2.72 6.41
CA LEU A 98 -3.65 2.23 6.63
C LEU A 98 -4.33 3.15 7.64
N THR A 99 -5.40 3.83 7.24
CA THR A 99 -6.14 4.78 8.07
C THR A 99 -7.59 4.37 8.24
N GLY A 100 -8.29 5.05 9.16
CA GLY A 100 -9.72 4.85 9.37
C GLY A 100 -10.03 3.53 10.06
N LEU A 101 -9.15 3.03 10.92
CA LEU A 101 -9.46 1.90 11.80
C LEU A 101 -9.94 2.43 13.14
N ILE A 102 -11.08 1.90 13.59
CA ILE A 102 -11.65 2.15 14.92
C ILE A 102 -11.83 0.78 15.57
N ILE A 103 -11.07 0.55 16.63
CA ILE A 103 -11.25 -0.58 17.53
C ILE A 103 -11.71 -0.02 18.88
N ASN A 104 -12.48 -0.72 19.63
CA ASN A 104 -13.19 -0.30 20.84
C ASN A 104 -14.45 0.53 20.54
N GLU A 105 -15.44 0.26 21.35
CA GLU A 105 -16.69 0.98 21.36
C GLU A 105 -16.51 2.37 21.98
N THR A 106 -16.28 3.38 21.17
CA THR A 106 -16.55 4.75 21.58
C THR A 106 -18.06 4.99 21.53
N ALA A 107 -18.61 5.84 22.40
CA ALA A 107 -20.05 6.06 22.58
C ALA A 107 -20.87 6.36 21.30
N ASN A 108 -20.23 6.54 20.16
CA ASN A 108 -20.84 6.86 18.85
C ASN A 108 -20.30 5.99 17.69
N ALA A 109 -19.51 4.95 17.95
CA ALA A 109 -19.00 4.11 16.89
C ALA A 109 -20.06 3.06 16.49
N ASP A 110 -20.21 2.85 15.19
CA ASP A 110 -21.03 1.76 14.64
C ASP A 110 -20.34 0.43 14.93
N GLU A 111 -21.01 -0.46 15.69
CA GLU A 111 -20.50 -1.78 16.05
C GLU A 111 -20.03 -2.59 14.81
N GLN A 112 -20.73 -2.46 13.67
CA GLN A 112 -20.34 -3.13 12.43
C GLN A 112 -19.02 -2.57 11.89
N TYR A 113 -18.81 -1.27 12.05
CA TYR A 113 -17.59 -0.62 11.63
C TYR A 113 -16.38 -1.00 12.50
N VAL A 114 -16.60 -1.07 13.83
CA VAL A 114 -15.59 -1.54 14.79
C VAL A 114 -15.17 -2.97 14.44
N TYR A 115 -16.15 -3.88 14.34
CA TYR A 115 -15.88 -5.27 13.96
C TYR A 115 -15.14 -5.41 12.62
N ALA A 116 -15.54 -4.64 11.61
CA ALA A 116 -14.85 -4.64 10.30
C ALA A 116 -13.42 -4.11 10.39
N SER A 117 -13.16 -3.12 11.27
CA SER A 117 -11.83 -2.57 11.52
C SER A 117 -10.93 -3.57 12.22
N GLU A 118 -11.44 -4.27 13.23
CA GLU A 118 -10.72 -5.35 13.94
C GLU A 118 -10.34 -6.48 12.97
N LEU A 119 -11.29 -6.94 12.15
CA LEU A 119 -11.00 -7.96 11.13
C LEU A 119 -9.95 -7.51 10.13
N LYS A 120 -9.99 -6.22 9.73
CA LYS A 120 -9.02 -5.65 8.80
C LYS A 120 -7.64 -5.58 9.43
N LEU A 121 -7.56 -5.19 10.71
CA LEU A 121 -6.31 -5.16 11.47
C LEU A 121 -5.73 -6.57 11.60
N LEU A 122 -6.54 -7.54 12.04
CA LEU A 122 -6.14 -8.95 12.15
C LEU A 122 -5.65 -9.52 10.82
N ALA A 123 -6.35 -9.22 9.73
CA ALA A 123 -5.95 -9.64 8.38
C ALA A 123 -4.61 -9.03 7.97
N ALA A 124 -4.37 -7.74 8.27
CA ALA A 124 -3.11 -7.06 7.97
C ALA A 124 -1.93 -7.67 8.75
N VAL A 125 -2.12 -7.94 10.04
CA VAL A 125 -1.12 -8.62 10.90
C VAL A 125 -0.83 -10.03 10.38
N SER A 126 -1.88 -10.82 10.10
CA SER A 126 -1.73 -12.21 9.61
C SER A 126 -1.06 -12.30 8.24
N ALA A 127 -1.30 -11.30 7.38
CA ALA A 127 -0.69 -11.21 6.05
C ALA A 127 0.72 -10.60 6.08
N GLN A 128 1.27 -10.23 7.25
CA GLN A 128 2.52 -9.49 7.39
C GLN A 128 2.52 -8.18 6.56
N GLN A 129 1.42 -7.44 6.63
CA GLN A 129 1.23 -6.15 5.98
C GLN A 129 1.02 -5.04 7.01
N LEU A 130 1.69 -5.18 8.16
CA LEU A 130 1.69 -4.20 9.23
C LEU A 130 3.01 -4.28 10.00
N ASP A 131 3.70 -3.15 10.12
CA ASP A 131 4.94 -3.02 10.89
C ASP A 131 4.70 -2.17 12.15
N VAL A 132 4.12 -0.98 11.97
CA VAL A 132 3.97 0.03 13.02
C VAL A 132 2.52 0.44 13.17
N ILE A 133 2.04 0.58 14.40
CA ILE A 133 0.74 1.16 14.73
C ILE A 133 0.96 2.47 15.49
N LEU A 134 0.26 3.53 15.07
CA LEU A 134 0.04 4.74 15.84
C LEU A 134 -1.41 4.71 16.35
N MET A 135 -1.62 4.93 17.63
CA MET A 135 -2.91 4.65 18.27
C MET A 135 -3.16 5.54 19.48
N ASP A 136 -4.42 5.63 19.89
CA ASP A 136 -4.79 6.24 21.16
C ASP A 136 -4.57 5.29 22.37
N THR A 137 -4.87 5.78 23.57
CA THR A 137 -4.73 5.01 24.81
C THR A 137 -5.60 3.76 24.82
N ALA A 138 -6.85 3.85 24.34
CA ALA A 138 -7.79 2.73 24.41
C ALA A 138 -7.36 1.59 23.47
N ALA A 139 -6.92 1.92 22.26
CA ALA A 139 -6.39 0.93 21.33
C ALA A 139 -5.06 0.33 21.81
N ARG A 140 -4.19 1.16 22.43
CA ARG A 140 -2.96 0.66 23.06
C ARG A 140 -3.26 -0.41 24.10
N ASP A 141 -4.13 -0.12 25.05
CA ASP A 141 -4.42 -1.03 26.15
C ASP A 141 -4.99 -2.36 25.63
N GLN A 142 -5.93 -2.32 24.69
CA GLN A 142 -6.49 -3.54 24.08
C GLN A 142 -5.43 -4.36 23.35
N LEU A 143 -4.64 -3.74 22.47
CA LEU A 143 -3.66 -4.46 21.65
C LEU A 143 -2.47 -4.97 22.48
N GLN A 144 -2.17 -4.32 23.60
CA GLN A 144 -1.16 -4.75 24.55
C GLN A 144 -1.63 -5.98 25.31
N ASP A 145 -2.89 -6.00 25.79
CA ASP A 145 -3.49 -7.16 26.45
C ASP A 145 -3.57 -8.40 25.52
N GLU A 146 -3.69 -8.17 24.22
CA GLU A 146 -3.69 -9.21 23.18
C GLU A 146 -2.29 -9.62 22.71
N GLU A 147 -1.22 -9.08 23.28
CA GLU A 147 0.20 -9.38 23.01
C GLU A 147 0.62 -9.14 21.54
N TYR A 148 0.06 -8.09 20.88
CA TYR A 148 0.39 -7.80 19.50
C TYR A 148 1.79 -7.20 19.29
N PHE A 149 2.40 -6.63 20.33
CA PHE A 149 3.59 -5.80 20.20
C PHE A 149 4.90 -6.53 20.48
N LEU A 150 5.93 -6.12 19.77
CA LEU A 150 7.31 -6.48 19.99
C LEU A 150 7.92 -5.57 21.06
N ASP A 151 8.80 -6.11 21.89
CA ASP A 151 9.64 -5.31 22.79
C ASP A 151 10.60 -4.43 21.95
N LEU A 152 10.41 -3.11 22.01
CA LEU A 152 11.15 -2.13 21.21
C LEU A 152 12.67 -2.13 21.50
N ARG A 153 13.07 -2.58 22.70
CA ARG A 153 14.48 -2.73 23.08
C ARG A 153 15.20 -3.80 22.26
N THR A 154 14.43 -4.72 21.65
CA THR A 154 14.99 -5.75 20.75
C THR A 154 15.28 -5.22 19.35
N LEU A 155 14.63 -4.11 18.95
CA LEU A 155 14.87 -3.45 17.67
C LEU A 155 16.13 -2.60 17.69
N ASP A 156 16.34 -1.90 18.80
CA ASP A 156 17.50 -1.01 19.00
C ASP A 156 17.76 -0.84 20.49
N ALA A 157 19.03 -1.07 20.89
CA ALA A 157 19.44 -0.89 22.28
C ALA A 157 19.26 0.53 22.80
N ASP A 158 19.36 1.54 21.91
CA ASP A 158 19.21 2.94 22.25
C ASP A 158 17.80 3.26 22.72
N PHE A 159 16.79 2.51 22.30
CA PHE A 159 15.40 2.70 22.74
C PHE A 159 15.19 2.39 24.22
N SER A 160 16.08 1.61 24.84
CA SER A 160 16.04 1.36 26.28
C SER A 160 16.24 2.61 27.15
N SER A 161 16.79 3.68 26.58
CA SER A 161 17.08 4.94 27.27
C SER A 161 16.02 6.01 27.06
N LEU A 162 14.93 5.71 26.33
CA LEU A 162 13.86 6.67 26.08
C LEU A 162 12.94 6.75 27.30
N ASP A 163 12.75 7.97 27.83
CA ASP A 163 11.87 8.22 28.99
C ASP A 163 10.40 7.96 28.67
N GLU A 164 10.02 8.06 27.39
CA GLU A 164 8.68 7.85 26.86
C GLU A 164 8.33 6.35 26.63
N LEU A 165 9.33 5.46 26.80
CA LEU A 165 9.12 4.03 26.65
C LEU A 165 8.28 3.49 27.79
N SER A 166 7.27 2.68 27.48
CA SER A 166 6.47 1.98 28.51
C SER A 166 7.34 1.06 29.36
N ALA A 167 6.89 0.76 30.59
CA ALA A 167 7.66 -0.05 31.55
C ALA A 167 7.97 -1.46 31.03
N ASP A 168 7.08 -2.04 30.23
CA ASP A 168 7.24 -3.34 29.58
C ASP A 168 8.05 -3.27 28.28
N GLY A 169 8.30 -2.05 27.77
CA GLY A 169 9.12 -1.81 26.57
C GLY A 169 8.41 -2.03 25.24
N VAL A 170 7.09 -2.23 25.21
CA VAL A 170 6.36 -2.59 23.97
C VAL A 170 5.72 -1.40 23.26
N THR A 171 5.49 -0.29 23.99
CA THR A 171 4.91 0.94 23.40
C THR A 171 5.73 2.18 23.75
N LEU A 172 5.68 3.19 22.88
CA LEU A 172 6.35 4.46 23.04
C LEU A 172 5.31 5.58 22.98
N ASP A 173 5.28 6.48 23.98
CA ASP A 173 4.48 7.70 23.92
C ASP A 173 5.17 8.69 22.98
N ILE A 174 4.47 9.07 21.90
CA ILE A 174 4.98 10.00 20.89
C ILE A 174 4.21 11.32 20.87
N SER A 175 3.36 11.56 21.86
CA SER A 175 2.46 12.72 21.92
C SER A 175 3.20 14.05 21.79
N ASP A 176 4.36 14.16 22.44
CA ASP A 176 5.17 15.38 22.51
C ASP A 176 6.18 15.51 21.37
N THR A 177 6.25 14.51 20.46
CA THR A 177 7.14 14.65 19.30
C THR A 177 6.66 15.77 18.37
N PRO A 178 7.58 16.52 17.74
CA PRO A 178 7.23 17.73 16.99
C PRO A 178 6.13 17.49 15.93
N LEU A 179 6.18 16.34 15.28
CA LEU A 179 5.26 15.98 14.21
C LEU A 179 3.85 15.68 14.74
N ILE A 180 3.74 14.98 15.86
CA ILE A 180 2.45 14.61 16.47
C ILE A 180 1.85 15.79 17.23
N ALA A 181 2.68 16.53 17.99
CA ALA A 181 2.24 17.74 18.70
C ALA A 181 1.66 18.79 17.73
N GLN A 182 2.27 18.98 16.57
CA GLN A 182 1.75 19.89 15.53
C GLN A 182 0.40 19.46 14.97
N ALA A 183 0.11 18.17 14.96
CA ALA A 183 -1.17 17.64 14.47
C ALA A 183 -2.36 17.95 15.42
N GLY A 184 -2.08 18.25 16.70
CA GLY A 184 -3.07 18.74 17.68
C GLY A 184 -4.09 17.70 18.09
N PHE A 185 -3.67 16.46 18.35
CA PHE A 185 -4.55 15.42 18.90
C PHE A 185 -5.03 15.80 20.30
N GLU A 186 -6.29 15.49 20.62
CA GLU A 186 -6.89 15.77 21.95
C GLU A 186 -6.37 14.83 23.05
N GLY A 187 -5.77 13.70 22.69
CA GLY A 187 -5.27 12.67 23.61
C GLY A 187 -3.84 12.24 23.30
N SER A 188 -3.32 11.37 24.15
CA SER A 188 -2.00 10.78 23.93
C SER A 188 -2.00 9.86 22.72
N VAL A 189 -0.89 9.90 22.01
CA VAL A 189 -0.63 9.04 20.84
C VAL A 189 0.54 8.12 21.16
N TYR A 190 0.31 6.84 21.00
CA TYR A 190 1.29 5.80 21.25
C TYR A 190 1.72 5.13 19.95
N LEU A 191 2.95 4.67 19.93
CA LEU A 191 3.52 3.86 18.87
C LEU A 191 3.81 2.46 19.39
N GLY A 192 3.43 1.44 18.64
CA GLY A 192 3.85 0.05 18.85
C GLY A 192 4.33 -0.59 17.55
N VAL A 193 5.25 -1.55 17.64
CA VAL A 193 5.70 -2.35 16.51
C VAL A 193 5.13 -3.77 16.66
N ILE A 194 4.57 -4.31 15.59
CA ILE A 194 3.94 -5.62 15.59
C ILE A 194 4.98 -6.73 15.76
N ALA A 195 4.68 -7.74 16.57
CA ALA A 195 5.60 -8.83 16.89
C ALA A 195 6.09 -9.62 15.66
N ASN A 196 5.26 -9.74 14.62
CA ASN A 196 5.61 -10.39 13.36
C ASN A 196 5.85 -9.40 12.21
N ALA A 197 6.24 -8.15 12.53
CA ALA A 197 6.51 -7.10 11.54
C ALA A 197 7.48 -7.59 10.45
N PRO A 198 7.14 -7.44 9.15
CA PRO A 198 8.01 -7.88 8.06
C PRO A 198 9.28 -7.04 7.89
N HIS A 199 9.29 -5.78 8.39
CA HIS A 199 10.40 -4.84 8.19
C HIS A 199 10.88 -4.21 9.51
N PRO A 200 11.40 -4.99 10.49
CA PRO A 200 11.76 -4.48 11.82
C PRO A 200 12.84 -3.38 11.78
N GLU A 201 13.82 -3.48 10.89
CA GLU A 201 14.86 -2.44 10.72
C GLU A 201 14.26 -1.11 10.20
N ARG A 202 13.24 -1.18 9.34
CA ARG A 202 12.52 0.00 8.85
C ARG A 202 11.63 0.59 9.92
N ALA A 203 11.01 -0.25 10.76
CA ALA A 203 10.25 0.21 11.93
C ALA A 203 11.16 0.98 12.91
N ALA A 204 12.36 0.47 13.20
CA ALA A 204 13.34 1.18 14.03
C ALA A 204 13.76 2.55 13.42
N ALA A 205 14.00 2.59 12.11
CA ALA A 205 14.31 3.83 11.41
C ALA A 205 13.13 4.82 11.46
N TYR A 206 11.90 4.31 11.39
CA TYR A 206 10.69 5.12 11.48
C TYR A 206 10.48 5.72 12.86
N ILE A 207 10.74 4.96 13.93
CA ILE A 207 10.73 5.48 15.30
C ILE A 207 11.72 6.63 15.42
N ARG A 208 12.96 6.46 14.98
CA ARG A 208 13.97 7.54 15.02
C ARG A 208 13.56 8.77 14.22
N TYR A 209 12.85 8.59 13.12
CA TYR A 209 12.31 9.69 12.31
C TYR A 209 11.25 10.48 13.08
N LEU A 210 10.35 9.80 13.79
CA LEU A 210 9.28 10.46 14.57
C LEU A 210 9.83 11.20 15.81
N LEU A 211 10.95 10.76 16.35
CA LEU A 211 11.58 11.36 17.54
C LEU A 211 12.47 12.58 17.23
N LYS A 212 12.67 12.93 15.95
CA LYS A 212 13.45 14.13 15.53
C LYS A 212 12.65 15.41 15.71
#